data_0c6bcf1dd6bddff5bb9864cf6cd3d8d3
#
_entry.id   0c6bcf1dd6bddff5bb9864cf6cd3d8d3
#
_cell.length_a   1.000
_cell.length_b   1.000
_cell.length_c   1.000
_cell.angle_alpha   90.00
_cell.angle_beta   90.00
_cell.angle_gamma   90.00
#
_symmetry.space_group_name_H-M   'P 1'
#
loop_
_entity.id
_entity.type
_entity.pdbx_description
1 polymer ?
#
loop_
_entity_poly.entity_id
_entity_poly.type
_entity_poly.pdbx_seq_one_letter_code
_entity_poly.pdbx_strand_id
1 'polypeptide(L)'
;MQERIDAYFDTLARLTRGAEATDRGGKPLALARGFEIVRDAAHAAHDGGNKIMFVGNGGSAGIASHLAIDFSKNGILRSMAFNDAAALTCLGNDLGYDNVFAAQLEFHARTGDVLIAISSSGRSRNILAAVEVARNKDCRVATFSGFGEDNELRRMGDVNFYIRSREYGFVEVAHLALCHAILDLDMGWGAKKIEAKRAMVELDG
;
A
#
# COMPACT_ATOMS: atom_id res chain seq x y z
N MET A 1 6.45 -13.87 -30.19
CA MET A 1 5.88 -14.03 -28.82
C MET A 1 6.92 -13.67 -27.75
N GLN A 2 8.14 -14.23 -27.82
CA GLN A 2 9.20 -13.98 -26.81
C GLN A 2 9.51 -12.49 -26.63
N GLU A 3 9.76 -11.76 -27.68
CA GLU A 3 10.02 -10.30 -27.62
C GLU A 3 8.90 -9.52 -26.92
N ARG A 4 7.63 -9.94 -27.09
CA ARG A 4 6.50 -9.31 -26.40
C ARG A 4 6.46 -9.65 -24.90
N ILE A 5 6.88 -10.84 -24.53
CA ILE A 5 7.01 -11.28 -23.13
C ILE A 5 8.12 -10.47 -22.46
N ASP A 6 9.28 -10.36 -23.10
CA ASP A 6 10.41 -9.61 -22.59
C ASP A 6 10.05 -8.12 -22.40
N ALA A 7 9.43 -7.50 -23.41
CA ALA A 7 8.94 -6.11 -23.34
C ALA A 7 7.90 -5.90 -22.23
N TYR A 8 7.03 -6.90 -21.96
CA TYR A 8 6.06 -6.82 -20.86
C TYR A 8 6.74 -6.77 -19.50
N PHE A 9 7.70 -7.67 -19.24
CA PHE A 9 8.41 -7.72 -17.97
C PHE A 9 9.37 -6.53 -17.79
N ASP A 10 10.02 -6.07 -18.84
CA ASP A 10 10.84 -4.86 -18.81
C ASP A 10 9.98 -3.62 -18.47
N THR A 11 8.79 -3.54 -19.04
CA THR A 11 7.84 -2.46 -18.73
C THR A 11 7.39 -2.51 -17.28
N LEU A 12 7.02 -3.69 -16.77
CA LEU A 12 6.65 -3.89 -15.37
C LEU A 12 7.79 -3.48 -14.42
N ALA A 13 9.00 -3.96 -14.68
CA ALA A 13 10.18 -3.63 -13.87
C ALA A 13 10.46 -2.11 -13.87
N ARG A 14 10.38 -1.47 -15.04
CA ARG A 14 10.57 -0.03 -15.19
C ARG A 14 9.50 0.77 -14.43
N LEU A 15 8.23 0.40 -14.54
CA LEU A 15 7.13 1.06 -13.85
C LEU A 15 7.23 0.91 -12.32
N THR A 16 7.58 -0.28 -11.84
CA THR A 16 7.74 -0.55 -10.41
C THR A 16 8.90 0.24 -9.82
N ARG A 17 10.06 0.26 -10.48
CA ARG A 17 11.23 1.06 -10.05
C ARG A 17 11.01 2.55 -10.17
N GLY A 18 10.19 2.99 -11.14
CA GLY A 18 9.81 4.37 -11.37
C GLY A 18 8.58 4.82 -10.58
N ALA A 19 8.16 4.06 -9.57
CA ALA A 19 7.06 4.47 -8.69
C ALA A 19 7.38 5.81 -8.03
N GLU A 20 6.42 6.72 -8.07
CA GLU A 20 6.54 8.03 -7.45
C GLU A 20 6.00 7.99 -6.03
N ALA A 21 6.75 8.55 -5.08
CA ALA A 21 6.28 8.77 -3.72
C ALA A 21 6.08 10.27 -3.48
N THR A 22 4.99 10.64 -2.80
CA THR A 22 4.73 12.03 -2.39
C THR A 22 4.22 12.07 -0.96
N ASP A 23 4.46 13.20 -0.28
CA ASP A 23 3.78 13.50 0.99
C ASP A 23 2.33 13.97 0.73
N ARG A 24 1.62 14.29 1.81
CA ARG A 24 0.23 14.76 1.78
C ARG A 24 0.05 16.08 1.02
N GLY A 25 1.08 16.93 0.98
CA GLY A 25 1.08 18.18 0.22
C GLY A 25 1.35 17.97 -1.27
N GLY A 26 1.65 16.73 -1.69
CA GLY A 26 2.06 16.41 -3.06
C GLY A 26 3.54 16.67 -3.33
N LYS A 27 4.34 16.98 -2.31
CA LYS A 27 5.78 17.16 -2.46
C LYS A 27 6.44 15.81 -2.72
N PRO A 28 7.30 15.70 -3.75
CA PRO A 28 8.02 14.47 -4.05
C PRO A 28 8.89 14.00 -2.87
N LEU A 29 8.89 12.71 -2.64
CA LEU A 29 9.74 12.00 -1.69
C LEU A 29 10.62 11.00 -2.44
N ALA A 30 11.81 10.73 -1.92
CA ALA A 30 12.54 9.54 -2.35
C ALA A 30 11.73 8.28 -2.02
N LEU A 31 11.70 7.28 -2.91
CA LEU A 31 10.93 6.05 -2.69
C LEU A 31 11.31 5.37 -1.37
N ALA A 32 12.61 5.34 -1.03
CA ALA A 32 13.10 4.81 0.24
C ALA A 32 12.47 5.55 1.44
N ARG A 33 12.34 6.88 1.36
CA ARG A 33 11.69 7.65 2.44
C ARG A 33 10.20 7.32 2.57
N GLY A 34 9.51 7.10 1.45
CA GLY A 34 8.13 6.63 1.46
C GLY A 34 7.99 5.28 2.16
N PHE A 35 8.90 4.33 1.89
CA PHE A 35 8.94 3.02 2.52
C PHE A 35 9.20 3.13 4.04
N GLU A 36 10.16 3.95 4.45
CA GLU A 36 10.43 4.21 5.87
C GLU A 36 9.20 4.76 6.61
N ILE A 37 8.45 5.69 6.02
CA ILE A 37 7.24 6.26 6.62
C ILE A 37 6.20 5.15 6.89
N VAL A 38 5.97 4.25 5.93
CA VAL A 38 5.02 3.14 6.10
C VAL A 38 5.51 2.16 7.16
N ARG A 39 6.78 1.75 7.08
CA ARG A 39 7.41 0.85 8.05
C ARG A 39 7.32 1.39 9.47
N ASP A 40 7.76 2.63 9.67
CA ASP A 40 7.80 3.25 11.00
C ASP A 40 6.38 3.40 11.58
N ALA A 41 5.38 3.75 10.74
CA ALA A 41 3.98 3.79 11.14
C ALA A 41 3.44 2.40 11.51
N ALA A 42 3.80 1.36 10.74
CA ALA A 42 3.39 -0.01 11.00
C ALA A 42 3.93 -0.55 12.34
N HIS A 43 5.22 -0.33 12.61
CA HIS A 43 5.83 -0.69 13.90
C HIS A 43 5.24 0.11 15.06
N ALA A 44 5.10 1.43 14.93
CA ALA A 44 4.49 2.26 15.97
C ALA A 44 3.05 1.83 16.29
N ALA A 45 2.27 1.44 15.27
CA ALA A 45 0.94 0.89 15.49
C ALA A 45 0.99 -0.45 16.24
N HIS A 46 1.86 -1.37 15.82
CA HIS A 46 2.00 -2.67 16.47
C HIS A 46 2.41 -2.52 17.94
N ASP A 47 3.46 -1.75 18.21
CA ASP A 47 4.02 -1.53 19.56
C ASP A 47 3.02 -0.80 20.48
N GLY A 48 2.21 0.11 19.91
CA GLY A 48 1.12 0.78 20.59
C GLY A 48 -0.15 -0.08 20.82
N GLY A 49 -0.14 -1.37 20.42
CA GLY A 49 -1.32 -2.25 20.52
C GLY A 49 -2.39 -1.97 19.46
N ASN A 50 -2.08 -1.11 18.50
CA ASN A 50 -2.90 -0.78 17.33
C ASN A 50 -2.70 -1.79 16.17
N LYS A 51 -3.20 -1.50 14.99
CA LYS A 51 -3.18 -2.43 13.85
C LYS A 51 -3.01 -1.71 12.52
N ILE A 52 -2.66 -2.49 11.51
CA ILE A 52 -2.64 -2.08 10.11
C ILE A 52 -3.92 -2.61 9.44
N MET A 53 -4.63 -1.74 8.75
CA MET A 53 -5.87 -2.04 8.03
C MET A 53 -5.65 -1.88 6.54
N PHE A 54 -6.13 -2.84 5.75
CA PHE A 54 -6.01 -2.82 4.31
C PHE A 54 -7.39 -2.74 3.66
N VAL A 55 -7.56 -1.87 2.66
CA VAL A 55 -8.77 -1.75 1.83
C VAL A 55 -8.42 -1.67 0.36
N GLY A 56 -9.26 -2.26 -0.48
CA GLY A 56 -9.13 -2.25 -1.94
C GLY A 56 -10.34 -2.91 -2.61
N ASN A 57 -10.53 -2.67 -3.90
CA ASN A 57 -11.58 -3.30 -4.71
C ASN A 57 -10.96 -4.29 -5.71
N GLY A 58 -11.68 -5.35 -6.09
CA GLY A 58 -11.26 -6.28 -7.14
C GLY A 58 -9.85 -6.85 -6.91
N GLY A 59 -8.93 -6.66 -7.87
CA GLY A 59 -7.53 -7.07 -7.73
C GLY A 59 -6.85 -6.41 -6.54
N SER A 60 -7.14 -5.14 -6.26
CA SER A 60 -6.65 -4.46 -5.06
C SER A 60 -7.21 -5.07 -3.75
N ALA A 61 -8.41 -5.67 -3.75
CA ALA A 61 -8.92 -6.43 -2.60
C ALA A 61 -8.12 -7.73 -2.38
N GLY A 62 -7.77 -8.42 -3.48
CA GLY A 62 -6.86 -9.58 -3.43
C GLY A 62 -5.51 -9.21 -2.82
N ILE A 63 -4.92 -8.09 -3.24
CA ILE A 63 -3.69 -7.54 -2.67
C ILE A 63 -3.88 -7.25 -1.17
N ALA A 64 -4.94 -6.55 -0.80
CA ALA A 64 -5.23 -6.19 0.59
C ALA A 64 -5.33 -7.41 1.51
N SER A 65 -6.06 -8.46 1.10
CA SER A 65 -6.19 -9.71 1.87
C SER A 65 -4.87 -10.45 1.99
N HIS A 66 -4.10 -10.54 0.89
CA HIS A 66 -2.80 -11.21 0.88
C HIS A 66 -1.79 -10.50 1.78
N LEU A 67 -1.69 -9.18 1.67
CA LEU A 67 -0.77 -8.40 2.48
C LEU A 67 -1.14 -8.39 3.96
N ALA A 68 -2.43 -8.38 4.29
CA ALA A 68 -2.86 -8.46 5.69
C ALA A 68 -2.33 -9.73 6.38
N ILE A 69 -2.34 -10.89 5.68
CA ILE A 69 -1.78 -12.12 6.25
C ILE A 69 -0.24 -12.11 6.25
N ASP A 70 0.40 -11.52 5.23
CA ASP A 70 1.86 -11.46 5.17
C ASP A 70 2.44 -10.52 6.23
N PHE A 71 1.85 -9.35 6.43
CA PHE A 71 2.24 -8.46 7.52
C PHE A 71 2.04 -9.11 8.89
N SER A 72 0.96 -9.90 9.07
CA SER A 72 0.71 -10.62 10.32
C SER A 72 1.67 -11.79 10.52
N LYS A 73 1.82 -12.66 9.51
CA LYS A 73 2.56 -13.92 9.65
C LYS A 73 4.06 -13.72 9.55
N ASN A 74 4.51 -12.97 8.52
CA ASN A 74 5.92 -12.82 8.23
C ASN A 74 6.51 -11.61 8.98
N GLY A 75 5.79 -10.47 8.98
CA GLY A 75 6.21 -9.25 9.68
C GLY A 75 5.94 -9.24 11.18
N ILE A 76 5.12 -10.18 11.69
CA ILE A 76 4.66 -10.23 13.09
C ILE A 76 3.97 -8.91 13.49
N LEU A 77 3.35 -8.23 12.55
CA LEU A 77 2.63 -6.98 12.72
C LEU A 77 1.11 -7.25 12.78
N ARG A 78 0.39 -6.60 13.69
CA ARG A 78 -1.06 -6.75 13.79
C ARG A 78 -1.72 -6.14 12.57
N SER A 79 -2.30 -6.97 11.69
CA SER A 79 -2.92 -6.48 10.46
C SER A 79 -4.18 -7.25 10.07
N MET A 80 -5.06 -6.58 9.33
CA MET A 80 -6.31 -7.14 8.82
C MET A 80 -6.76 -6.45 7.53
N ALA A 81 -7.60 -7.13 6.76
CA ALA A 81 -8.28 -6.56 5.60
C ALA A 81 -9.80 -6.61 5.79
N PHE A 82 -10.52 -5.66 5.22
CA PHE A 82 -11.97 -5.55 5.33
C PHE A 82 -12.69 -6.16 4.11
N ASN A 83 -12.39 -7.43 3.82
CA ASN A 83 -12.88 -8.14 2.63
C ASN A 83 -13.79 -9.33 2.95
N ASP A 84 -14.36 -9.40 4.17
CA ASP A 84 -15.34 -10.42 4.49
C ASP A 84 -16.59 -10.25 3.61
N ALA A 85 -17.00 -11.33 2.95
CA ALA A 85 -18.08 -11.29 1.97
C ALA A 85 -19.44 -10.96 2.62
N ALA A 86 -19.71 -11.44 3.83
CA ALA A 86 -20.94 -11.15 4.53
C ALA A 86 -21.00 -9.68 4.97
N ALA A 87 -19.89 -9.13 5.46
CA ALA A 87 -19.78 -7.72 5.80
C ALA A 87 -19.97 -6.82 4.58
N LEU A 88 -19.30 -7.11 3.45
CA LEU A 88 -19.41 -6.33 2.23
C LEU A 88 -20.82 -6.37 1.64
N THR A 89 -21.48 -7.54 1.63
CA THR A 89 -22.82 -7.67 1.09
C THR A 89 -23.87 -7.01 1.99
N CYS A 90 -23.78 -7.15 3.31
CA CYS A 90 -24.64 -6.50 4.27
C CYS A 90 -24.52 -4.97 4.16
N LEU A 91 -23.30 -4.43 4.32
CA LEU A 91 -23.10 -2.99 4.28
C LEU A 91 -23.38 -2.39 2.90
N GLY A 92 -23.08 -3.13 1.83
CA GLY A 92 -23.43 -2.72 0.47
C GLY A 92 -24.93 -2.61 0.23
N ASN A 93 -25.72 -3.55 0.80
CA ASN A 93 -27.18 -3.52 0.73
C ASN A 93 -27.77 -2.39 1.59
N ASP A 94 -27.27 -2.21 2.80
CA ASP A 94 -27.90 -1.34 3.80
C ASP A 94 -27.43 0.12 3.70
N LEU A 95 -26.16 0.34 3.36
CA LEU A 95 -25.52 1.67 3.36
C LEU A 95 -25.03 2.12 1.97
N GLY A 96 -25.16 1.26 0.97
CA GLY A 96 -24.62 1.48 -0.37
C GLY A 96 -23.11 1.17 -0.47
N TYR A 97 -22.68 0.79 -1.69
CA TYR A 97 -21.32 0.32 -1.94
C TYR A 97 -20.22 1.37 -1.64
N ASP A 98 -20.56 2.65 -1.75
CA ASP A 98 -19.65 3.76 -1.46
C ASP A 98 -19.23 3.78 0.04
N ASN A 99 -19.97 3.14 0.92
CA ASN A 99 -19.75 3.15 2.37
C ASN A 99 -19.21 1.83 2.95
N VAL A 100 -19.04 0.79 2.14
CA VAL A 100 -18.70 -0.56 2.64
C VAL A 100 -17.41 -0.63 3.47
N PHE A 101 -16.39 0.16 3.13
CA PHE A 101 -15.15 0.23 3.90
C PHE A 101 -15.22 1.31 4.98
N ALA A 102 -15.82 2.45 4.70
CA ALA A 102 -15.98 3.55 5.65
C ALA A 102 -16.70 3.08 6.92
N ALA A 103 -17.83 2.35 6.78
CA ALA A 103 -18.57 1.81 7.90
C ALA A 103 -17.72 0.83 8.76
N GLN A 104 -16.95 -0.06 8.13
CA GLN A 104 -16.07 -0.97 8.87
C GLN A 104 -14.97 -0.21 9.63
N LEU A 105 -14.41 0.85 9.02
CA LEU A 105 -13.45 1.72 9.70
C LEU A 105 -14.09 2.49 10.85
N GLU A 106 -15.35 2.92 10.73
CA GLU A 106 -16.06 3.54 11.86
C GLU A 106 -16.16 2.60 13.07
N PHE A 107 -16.36 1.30 12.84
CA PHE A 107 -16.46 0.30 13.92
C PHE A 107 -15.09 -0.08 14.50
N HIS A 108 -14.04 -0.12 13.69
CA HIS A 108 -12.79 -0.80 14.05
C HIS A 108 -11.57 0.10 14.15
N ALA A 109 -11.56 1.26 13.49
CA ALA A 109 -10.40 2.15 13.49
C ALA A 109 -10.28 2.92 14.81
N ARG A 110 -9.05 3.12 15.27
CA ARG A 110 -8.68 3.87 16.47
C ARG A 110 -7.50 4.77 16.17
N THR A 111 -7.35 5.83 16.96
CA THR A 111 -6.15 6.68 16.93
C THR A 111 -4.88 5.85 17.04
N GLY A 112 -3.94 6.07 16.14
CA GLY A 112 -2.68 5.34 16.05
C GLY A 112 -2.71 4.08 15.18
N ASP A 113 -3.86 3.67 14.65
CA ASP A 113 -3.93 2.64 13.61
C ASP A 113 -3.32 3.17 12.29
N VAL A 114 -3.01 2.24 11.38
CA VAL A 114 -2.55 2.54 10.02
C VAL A 114 -3.58 2.04 9.02
N LEU A 115 -3.95 2.87 8.03
CA LEU A 115 -4.71 2.44 6.86
C LEU A 115 -3.79 2.39 5.64
N ILE A 116 -3.79 1.26 4.93
CA ILE A 116 -3.22 1.10 3.60
C ILE A 116 -4.38 0.99 2.61
N ALA A 117 -4.58 2.04 1.80
CA ALA A 117 -5.68 2.15 0.85
C ALA A 117 -5.16 1.99 -0.58
N ILE A 118 -5.69 0.98 -1.31
CA ILE A 118 -5.21 0.59 -2.63
C ILE A 118 -6.33 0.79 -3.66
N SER A 119 -6.08 1.61 -4.69
CA SER A 119 -7.01 1.83 -5.79
C SER A 119 -6.27 2.18 -7.08
N SER A 120 -6.32 1.33 -8.09
CA SER A 120 -5.65 1.58 -9.38
C SER A 120 -6.10 2.89 -10.04
N SER A 121 -7.39 3.22 -9.97
CA SER A 121 -7.89 4.50 -10.50
C SER A 121 -7.65 5.70 -9.58
N GLY A 122 -7.48 5.45 -8.27
CA GLY A 122 -7.42 6.48 -7.24
C GLY A 122 -8.69 7.33 -7.10
N ARG A 123 -9.83 6.85 -7.66
CA ARG A 123 -11.13 7.56 -7.71
C ARG A 123 -12.31 6.72 -7.20
N SER A 124 -12.06 5.56 -6.63
CA SER A 124 -13.11 4.70 -6.07
C SER A 124 -13.70 5.33 -4.82
N ARG A 125 -14.98 5.71 -4.86
CA ARG A 125 -15.65 6.45 -3.78
C ARG A 125 -15.55 5.77 -2.43
N ASN A 126 -15.73 4.44 -2.37
CA ASN A 126 -15.62 3.69 -1.13
C ASN A 126 -14.19 3.71 -0.54
N ILE A 127 -13.15 3.81 -1.38
CA ILE A 127 -11.77 3.94 -0.92
C ILE A 127 -11.50 5.37 -0.41
N LEU A 128 -11.99 6.38 -1.12
CA LEU A 128 -11.88 7.77 -0.68
C LEU A 128 -12.60 7.99 0.65
N ALA A 129 -13.83 7.51 0.78
CA ALA A 129 -14.61 7.57 2.03
C ALA A 129 -13.90 6.84 3.19
N ALA A 130 -13.29 5.68 2.92
CA ALA A 130 -12.49 4.95 3.92
C ALA A 130 -11.31 5.79 4.42
N VAL A 131 -10.59 6.47 3.52
CA VAL A 131 -9.46 7.33 3.89
C VAL A 131 -9.93 8.53 4.72
N GLU A 132 -11.07 9.13 4.39
CA GLU A 132 -11.65 10.22 5.17
C GLU A 132 -11.96 9.78 6.61
N VAL A 133 -12.61 8.64 6.79
CA VAL A 133 -12.87 8.08 8.13
C VAL A 133 -11.58 7.79 8.90
N ALA A 134 -10.61 7.14 8.26
CA ALA A 134 -9.33 6.84 8.92
C ALA A 134 -8.63 8.12 9.42
N ARG A 135 -8.68 9.18 8.62
CA ARG A 135 -8.09 10.48 9.00
C ARG A 135 -8.84 11.14 10.14
N ASN A 136 -10.17 11.08 10.13
CA ASN A 136 -11.01 11.65 11.21
C ASN A 136 -10.79 10.90 12.55
N LYS A 137 -10.28 9.66 12.47
CA LYS A 137 -9.91 8.84 13.64
C LYS A 137 -8.41 8.92 13.99
N ASP A 138 -7.68 9.87 13.42
CA ASP A 138 -6.24 10.05 13.64
C ASP A 138 -5.40 8.81 13.31
N CYS A 139 -5.81 8.04 12.29
CA CYS A 139 -5.00 6.98 11.74
C CYS A 139 -3.89 7.56 10.84
N ARG A 140 -2.76 6.87 10.75
CA ARG A 140 -1.80 7.08 9.67
C ARG A 140 -2.31 6.46 8.39
N VAL A 141 -2.09 7.11 7.25
CA VAL A 141 -2.63 6.66 5.96
C VAL A 141 -1.52 6.58 4.92
N ALA A 142 -1.38 5.41 4.30
CA ALA A 142 -0.60 5.22 3.08
C ALA A 142 -1.54 4.88 1.92
N THR A 143 -1.35 5.51 0.76
CA THR A 143 -2.19 5.26 -0.42
C THR A 143 -1.37 4.75 -1.59
N PHE A 144 -1.99 3.88 -2.40
CA PHE A 144 -1.42 3.33 -3.62
C PHE A 144 -2.38 3.58 -4.77
N SER A 145 -1.91 4.29 -5.81
CA SER A 145 -2.74 4.66 -6.95
C SER A 145 -2.00 4.56 -8.29
N GLY A 146 -2.74 4.71 -9.37
CA GLY A 146 -2.23 4.72 -10.74
C GLY A 146 -3.13 5.58 -11.63
N PHE A 147 -3.18 5.28 -12.91
CA PHE A 147 -3.99 5.89 -13.98
C PHE A 147 -3.75 7.40 -14.13
N GLY A 148 -4.71 8.23 -13.74
CA GLY A 148 -4.61 9.68 -13.84
C GLY A 148 -3.69 10.26 -12.77
N GLU A 149 -2.76 11.14 -13.19
CA GLU A 149 -1.82 11.78 -12.27
C GLU A 149 -2.52 12.71 -11.27
N ASP A 150 -3.72 13.16 -11.62
CA ASP A 150 -4.58 14.05 -10.87
C ASP A 150 -5.62 13.31 -9.99
N ASN A 151 -5.48 11.98 -9.83
CA ASN A 151 -6.42 11.22 -9.02
C ASN A 151 -6.42 11.70 -7.56
N GLU A 152 -7.61 11.66 -6.94
CA GLU A 152 -7.84 12.21 -5.61
C GLU A 152 -7.05 11.48 -4.51
N LEU A 153 -6.98 10.14 -4.59
CA LEU A 153 -6.33 9.31 -3.60
C LEU A 153 -4.85 9.68 -3.40
N ARG A 154 -4.19 10.15 -4.47
CA ARG A 154 -2.77 10.55 -4.49
C ARG A 154 -2.43 11.70 -3.53
N ARG A 155 -3.43 12.40 -2.98
CA ARG A 155 -3.26 13.54 -2.07
C ARG A 155 -3.88 13.32 -0.69
N MET A 156 -4.36 12.11 -0.42
CA MET A 156 -5.12 11.85 0.81
C MET A 156 -4.30 11.15 1.90
N GLY A 157 -3.22 10.47 1.54
CA GLY A 157 -2.33 9.78 2.48
C GLY A 157 -1.24 10.67 3.06
N ASP A 158 -0.71 10.30 4.21
CA ASP A 158 0.52 10.89 4.76
C ASP A 158 1.71 10.57 3.85
N VAL A 159 1.66 9.41 3.18
CA VAL A 159 2.51 9.03 2.06
C VAL A 159 1.66 8.41 0.95
N ASN A 160 1.97 8.76 -0.30
CA ASN A 160 1.21 8.33 -1.48
C ASN A 160 2.17 7.73 -2.50
N PHE A 161 1.89 6.51 -2.97
CA PHE A 161 2.62 5.84 -4.03
C PHE A 161 1.80 5.86 -5.32
N TYR A 162 2.42 6.24 -6.41
CA TYR A 162 1.77 6.35 -7.70
C TYR A 162 2.55 5.59 -8.78
N ILE A 163 1.82 4.78 -9.55
CA ILE A 163 2.34 4.05 -10.71
C ILE A 163 1.85 4.73 -11.98
N ARG A 164 2.78 5.24 -12.79
CA ARG A 164 2.49 5.95 -14.05
C ARG A 164 2.09 4.95 -15.16
N SER A 165 0.93 4.34 -15.00
CA SER A 165 0.32 3.44 -15.99
C SER A 165 -1.20 3.50 -15.90
N ARG A 166 -1.88 3.19 -17.03
CA ARG A 166 -3.34 3.06 -17.11
C ARG A 166 -3.79 1.60 -17.28
N GLU A 167 -2.86 0.67 -17.24
CA GLU A 167 -3.13 -0.75 -17.40
C GLU A 167 -3.20 -1.44 -16.03
N TYR A 168 -4.34 -2.06 -15.74
CA TYR A 168 -4.60 -2.72 -14.45
C TYR A 168 -3.49 -3.70 -14.08
N GLY A 169 -3.07 -4.58 -15.02
CA GLY A 169 -2.06 -5.59 -14.74
C GLY A 169 -0.74 -5.01 -14.25
N PHE A 170 -0.26 -3.91 -14.85
CA PHE A 170 0.97 -3.26 -14.39
C PHE A 170 0.77 -2.55 -13.05
N VAL A 171 -0.34 -1.83 -12.89
CA VAL A 171 -0.59 -1.06 -11.66
C VAL A 171 -0.77 -1.98 -10.45
N GLU A 172 -1.59 -3.02 -10.59
CA GLU A 172 -1.86 -3.97 -9.49
C GLU A 172 -0.62 -4.77 -9.10
N VAL A 173 0.13 -5.30 -10.08
CA VAL A 173 1.35 -6.04 -9.78
C VAL A 173 2.42 -5.14 -9.17
N ALA A 174 2.55 -3.89 -9.66
CA ALA A 174 3.49 -2.93 -9.06
C ALA A 174 3.08 -2.55 -7.63
N HIS A 175 1.79 -2.34 -7.33
CA HIS A 175 1.31 -2.10 -5.96
C HIS A 175 1.65 -3.27 -5.04
N LEU A 176 1.39 -4.51 -5.47
CA LEU A 176 1.75 -5.71 -4.72
C LEU A 176 3.26 -5.76 -4.46
N ALA A 177 4.07 -5.53 -5.50
CA ALA A 177 5.53 -5.56 -5.39
C ALA A 177 6.08 -4.48 -4.45
N LEU A 178 5.52 -3.25 -4.46
CA LEU A 178 5.93 -2.20 -3.53
C LEU A 178 5.60 -2.55 -2.08
N CYS A 179 4.40 -3.08 -1.83
CA CYS A 179 4.01 -3.48 -0.48
C CYS A 179 4.85 -4.65 0.05
N HIS A 180 5.14 -5.66 -0.79
CA HIS A 180 6.10 -6.71 -0.43
C HIS A 180 7.48 -6.14 -0.16
N ALA A 181 7.98 -5.24 -1.01
CA ALA A 181 9.29 -4.64 -0.81
C ALA A 181 9.40 -3.88 0.52
N ILE A 182 8.33 -3.18 0.95
CA ILE A 182 8.29 -2.53 2.27
C ILE A 182 8.48 -3.57 3.38
N LEU A 183 7.74 -4.68 3.33
CA LEU A 183 7.81 -5.74 4.34
C LEU A 183 9.13 -6.52 4.28
N ASP A 184 9.54 -6.98 3.10
CA ASP A 184 10.72 -7.82 2.94
C ASP A 184 12.01 -7.08 3.32
N LEU A 185 12.11 -5.79 2.96
CA LEU A 185 13.26 -4.97 3.34
C LEU A 185 13.31 -4.71 4.85
N ASP A 186 12.15 -4.54 5.49
CA ASP A 186 12.04 -4.44 6.94
C ASP A 186 12.51 -5.73 7.63
N MET A 187 12.17 -6.88 7.06
CA MET A 187 12.63 -8.21 7.50
C MET A 187 14.11 -8.51 7.17
N GLY A 188 14.85 -7.56 6.60
CA GLY A 188 16.29 -7.67 6.33
C GLY A 188 16.64 -8.32 4.99
N TRP A 189 15.70 -8.39 4.03
CA TRP A 189 16.04 -8.90 2.70
C TRP A 189 17.21 -8.12 2.08
N GLY A 190 18.21 -8.85 1.62
CA GLY A 190 19.38 -8.29 0.95
C GLY A 190 20.43 -7.66 1.87
N ALA A 191 20.20 -7.49 3.17
CA ALA A 191 21.14 -6.86 4.09
C ALA A 191 22.54 -7.52 4.04
N LYS A 192 22.63 -8.85 4.17
CA LYS A 192 23.89 -9.59 4.08
C LYS A 192 24.61 -9.46 2.73
N LYS A 193 23.87 -9.36 1.61
CA LYS A 193 24.46 -9.17 0.28
C LYS A 193 25.04 -7.77 0.10
N ILE A 194 24.38 -6.77 0.67
CA ILE A 194 24.83 -5.38 0.61
C ILE A 194 26.08 -5.18 1.49
N GLU A 195 26.10 -5.75 2.68
CA GLU A 195 27.27 -5.75 3.57
C GLU A 195 28.48 -6.45 2.92
N ALA A 196 28.30 -7.63 2.34
CA ALA A 196 29.35 -8.33 1.63
C ALA A 196 29.90 -7.52 0.44
N LYS A 197 29.02 -6.85 -0.32
CA LYS A 197 29.46 -6.00 -1.45
C LYS A 197 30.20 -4.74 -0.98
N ARG A 198 29.81 -4.13 0.14
CA ARG A 198 30.54 -3.00 0.74
C ARG A 198 31.91 -3.42 1.22
N ALA A 199 32.00 -4.55 1.93
CA ALA A 199 33.28 -5.09 2.39
C ALA A 199 34.26 -5.41 1.24
N MET A 200 33.75 -5.89 0.09
CA MET A 200 34.61 -6.10 -1.10
C MET A 200 35.14 -4.79 -1.68
N VAL A 201 34.31 -3.74 -1.75
CA VAL A 201 34.70 -2.42 -2.27
C VAL A 201 35.73 -1.74 -1.36
N GLU A 202 35.66 -1.94 -0.04
CA GLU A 202 36.62 -1.41 0.95
C GLU A 202 37.97 -2.16 0.94
N LEU A 203 38.01 -3.38 0.40
CA LEU A 203 39.27 -4.16 0.27
C LEU A 203 40.00 -3.86 -1.05
N ASP A 204 39.34 -3.27 -2.03
CA ASP A 204 39.89 -2.94 -3.36
C ASP A 204 40.34 -1.46 -3.47
N GLY A 205 40.20 -0.65 -2.42
CA GLY A 205 40.58 0.77 -2.34
C GLY A 205 41.70 1.01 -1.34
#